data_c5b0898774fc307978ee04f0e176f42c
#
_entry.id   c5b0898774fc307978ee04f0e176f42c
#
_cell.length_a   1.000
_cell.length_b   1.000
_cell.length_c   1.000
_cell.angle_alpha   90.00
_cell.angle_beta   90.00
_cell.angle_gamma   90.00
#
_symmetry.space_group_name_H-M   'P 1'
#
loop_
_entity.id
_entity.type
_entity.pdbx_description
1 polymer ?
#
loop_
_entity_poly.entity_id
_entity_poly.type
_entity_poly.pdbx_seq_one_letter_code
_entity_poly.pdbx_strand_id
1 'polypeptide(L)'
;APGRAMDPMVFGTIGVPFLGAGLALFSEWCRGSHGHLGPSVTKAFFGMATRNSAWNPGRSILCVALVAVASFVIVTVAANYRDPTGESQTMNSGTGGFALYATSEIPLHEDLNSQDGRFDLGFSRDDENLLRGAQIFPLRAVPGDDASCLNLYRPQNPRLLGASPELVERGGFSFATFLSPSNLDSKVGNQDPDNPWALLYQDLGPNIVPVLGDANSVQWILHLGLGDELIVKNEYGQPLHLRIVGTFTESIFRSELLISEENLLAHFPSQSGYSTFLFDLAGFPLGMNGEVAGTSIPTQANAIAKALERTLGPYGFDAERTDQLLADFLVVQNTYLATFQLLGGLGLLLGTIGLTVVLIRNVIERRAELATLRAFGFRRNVLARMVLTENAFLLMLGTTIGSMSALMAIAPRFAGVGFDLPWNSLGLILVAVFVVGMVSSALAVAGALHVPLLPVLKGEQ
;
A
#
# COMPACT_ATOMS: atom_id res chain seq x y z
N ALA A 1 15.43 -4.59 14.12
CA ALA A 1 14.49 -5.64 13.78
C ALA A 1 13.60 -5.15 12.64
N PRO A 2 13.75 -5.64 11.39
CA PRO A 2 13.00 -5.15 10.22
C PRO A 2 11.50 -5.42 10.28
N GLY A 3 11.05 -6.44 10.99
CA GLY A 3 9.62 -6.83 11.07
C GLY A 3 8.69 -5.87 11.83
N ARG A 4 9.22 -4.92 12.62
CA ARG A 4 8.39 -3.95 13.36
C ARG A 4 7.87 -2.77 12.52
N ALA A 5 8.36 -2.59 11.30
CA ALA A 5 7.95 -1.49 10.43
C ALA A 5 6.50 -1.63 9.89
N MET A 6 5.91 -2.82 9.98
CA MET A 6 4.51 -3.07 9.55
C MET A 6 3.48 -2.98 10.68
N ASP A 7 3.92 -2.72 11.92
CA ASP A 7 3.00 -2.64 13.05
C ASP A 7 2.17 -1.34 12.97
N PRO A 8 0.83 -1.41 12.90
CA PRO A 8 -0.04 -0.23 12.90
C PRO A 8 0.20 0.72 14.09
N MET A 9 0.70 0.18 15.22
CA MET A 9 1.07 0.98 16.37
C MET A 9 2.24 1.93 16.10
N VAL A 10 3.15 1.62 15.18
CA VAL A 10 4.29 2.48 14.83
C VAL A 10 3.80 3.78 14.19
N PHE A 11 2.75 3.74 13.38
CA PHE A 11 2.14 4.94 12.81
C PHE A 11 1.59 5.88 13.88
N GLY A 12 0.88 5.34 14.86
CA GLY A 12 0.34 6.11 15.97
C GLY A 12 1.42 6.68 16.89
N THR A 13 2.45 5.90 17.19
CA THR A 13 3.52 6.29 18.11
C THR A 13 4.48 7.34 17.54
N ILE A 14 4.63 7.45 16.23
CA ILE A 14 5.50 8.43 15.57
C ILE A 14 4.69 9.61 15.05
N GLY A 15 3.63 9.37 14.27
CA GLY A 15 2.90 10.42 13.57
C GLY A 15 2.13 11.36 14.50
N VAL A 16 1.44 10.82 15.51
CA VAL A 16 0.64 11.63 16.44
C VAL A 16 1.50 12.55 17.31
N PRO A 17 2.62 12.11 17.92
CA PRO A 17 3.52 13.02 18.64
C PRO A 17 4.12 14.11 17.75
N PHE A 18 4.48 13.80 16.48
CA PHE A 18 4.98 14.80 15.53
C PHE A 18 3.92 15.85 15.21
N LEU A 19 2.67 15.44 15.01
CA LEU A 19 1.55 16.33 14.80
C LEU A 19 1.33 17.23 16.04
N GLY A 20 1.36 16.65 17.23
CA GLY A 20 1.28 17.38 18.50
C GLY A 20 2.44 18.37 18.68
N ALA A 21 3.66 17.97 18.37
CA ALA A 21 4.83 18.85 18.43
C ALA A 21 4.73 20.01 17.42
N GLY A 22 4.28 19.77 16.20
CA GLY A 22 4.06 20.82 15.19
C GLY A 22 3.01 21.85 15.64
N LEU A 23 1.91 21.40 16.24
CA LEU A 23 0.88 22.27 16.81
C LEU A 23 1.38 23.03 18.02
N ALA A 24 2.18 22.40 18.90
CA ALA A 24 2.79 23.06 20.06
C ALA A 24 3.76 24.16 19.64
N LEU A 25 4.63 23.88 18.65
CA LEU A 25 5.55 24.89 18.09
C LEU A 25 4.79 26.07 17.48
N PHE A 26 3.70 25.81 16.77
CA PHE A 26 2.85 26.88 16.26
C PHE A 26 2.20 27.68 17.40
N SER A 27 1.74 27.01 18.45
CA SER A 27 1.19 27.66 19.63
C SER A 27 2.20 28.58 20.33
N GLU A 28 3.43 28.11 20.51
CA GLU A 28 4.52 28.92 21.09
C GLU A 28 4.89 30.08 20.16
N TRP A 29 4.93 29.84 18.85
CA TRP A 29 5.17 30.91 17.88
C TRP A 29 4.08 31.99 17.94
N CYS A 30 2.80 31.62 18.05
CA CYS A 30 1.70 32.55 18.21
C CYS A 30 1.85 33.41 19.49
N ARG A 31 2.34 32.84 20.60
CA ARG A 31 2.56 33.53 21.87
C ARG A 31 3.76 34.44 21.85
N GLY A 32 4.82 34.06 21.11
CA GLY A 32 6.08 34.81 21.03
C GLY A 32 6.14 35.89 19.94
N SER A 33 5.19 35.89 18.99
CA SER A 33 5.25 36.73 17.78
C SER A 33 4.77 38.17 18.03
N HIS A 34 5.57 38.95 18.73
CA HIS A 34 5.39 40.40 18.91
C HIS A 34 6.34 41.20 18.00
N GLY A 35 6.80 40.66 16.88
CA GLY A 35 7.92 41.12 16.07
C GLY A 35 7.61 42.21 15.04
N HIS A 36 8.69 42.88 14.60
CA HIS A 36 8.73 44.07 13.77
C HIS A 36 8.43 43.81 12.29
N LEU A 37 7.71 44.73 11.65
CA LEU A 37 7.37 44.69 10.22
C LEU A 37 8.52 45.21 9.34
N GLY A 38 8.88 44.49 8.29
CA GLY A 38 9.81 44.97 7.28
C GLY A 38 9.12 45.80 6.17
N PRO A 39 9.87 46.64 5.42
CA PRO A 39 9.35 47.76 4.60
C PRO A 39 8.83 47.39 3.19
N SER A 40 8.32 46.20 2.91
CA SER A 40 7.80 45.81 1.59
C SER A 40 6.31 45.54 1.61
N VAL A 41 5.55 46.04 0.64
CA VAL A 41 4.08 45.94 0.60
C VAL A 41 3.58 44.49 0.61
N THR A 42 4.23 43.59 -0.12
CA THR A 42 3.91 42.14 -0.09
C THR A 42 4.27 41.51 1.26
N LYS A 43 5.39 41.90 1.86
CA LYS A 43 5.77 41.52 3.23
C LYS A 43 4.83 42.12 4.27
N ALA A 44 4.21 43.28 4.00
CA ALA A 44 3.23 43.89 4.92
C ALA A 44 1.91 43.09 4.98
N PHE A 45 1.37 42.59 3.86
CA PHE A 45 0.17 41.75 3.88
C PHE A 45 0.42 40.41 4.59
N PHE A 46 1.53 39.77 4.30
CA PHE A 46 1.91 38.51 4.97
C PHE A 46 2.21 38.73 6.46
N GLY A 47 2.93 39.80 6.78
CA GLY A 47 3.20 40.20 8.18
C GLY A 47 1.93 40.59 8.95
N MET A 48 0.93 41.19 8.30
CA MET A 48 -0.39 41.42 8.90
C MET A 48 -1.16 40.12 9.12
N ALA A 49 -1.13 39.18 8.16
CA ALA A 49 -1.77 37.89 8.27
C ALA A 49 -1.21 37.08 9.44
N THR A 50 0.11 37.00 9.58
CA THR A 50 0.79 36.27 10.66
C THR A 50 0.53 36.92 12.03
N ARG A 51 0.59 38.24 12.11
CA ARG A 51 0.30 38.98 13.36
C ARG A 51 -1.14 38.85 13.81
N ASN A 52 -2.07 38.84 12.84
CA ASN A 52 -3.47 38.67 13.09
C ASN A 52 -3.81 37.24 13.57
N SER A 53 -3.15 36.25 13.04
CA SER A 53 -3.24 34.85 13.51
C SER A 53 -2.70 34.71 14.94
N ALA A 54 -1.69 35.48 15.31
CA ALA A 54 -1.13 35.49 16.67
C ALA A 54 -2.00 36.24 17.69
N TRP A 55 -2.84 37.20 17.23
CA TRP A 55 -3.73 37.96 18.12
C TRP A 55 -4.83 37.14 18.79
N ASN A 56 -5.36 36.14 18.03
CA ASN A 56 -6.34 35.18 18.54
C ASN A 56 -5.81 33.74 18.44
N PRO A 57 -4.85 33.34 19.31
CA PRO A 57 -4.10 32.08 19.16
C PRO A 57 -5.00 30.85 19.26
N GLY A 58 -5.99 30.84 20.15
CA GLY A 58 -6.87 29.66 20.31
C GLY A 58 -7.63 29.29 19.01
N ARG A 59 -8.14 30.31 18.31
CA ARG A 59 -8.83 30.11 17.04
C ARG A 59 -7.87 29.62 15.93
N SER A 60 -6.73 30.28 15.81
CA SER A 60 -5.75 29.95 14.78
C SER A 60 -5.21 28.53 14.99
N ILE A 61 -4.94 28.13 16.23
CA ILE A 61 -4.52 26.78 16.59
C ILE A 61 -5.60 25.76 16.24
N LEU A 62 -6.88 26.04 16.55
CA LEU A 62 -7.99 25.13 16.22
C LEU A 62 -8.12 24.94 14.71
N CYS A 63 -8.04 26.02 13.91
CA CYS A 63 -8.08 25.94 12.46
C CYS A 63 -6.91 25.10 11.90
N VAL A 64 -5.69 25.38 12.34
CA VAL A 64 -4.49 24.64 11.91
C VAL A 64 -4.59 23.18 12.33
N ALA A 65 -5.06 22.89 13.55
CA ALA A 65 -5.20 21.54 14.06
C ALA A 65 -6.20 20.72 13.24
N LEU A 66 -7.38 21.27 12.93
CA LEU A 66 -8.39 20.59 12.12
C LEU A 66 -7.84 20.23 10.72
N VAL A 67 -7.19 21.19 10.07
CA VAL A 67 -6.62 20.98 8.73
C VAL A 67 -5.44 19.99 8.82
N ALA A 68 -4.59 20.09 9.84
CA ALA A 68 -3.43 19.21 10.00
C ALA A 68 -3.86 17.76 10.27
N VAL A 69 -4.86 17.53 11.13
CA VAL A 69 -5.39 16.19 11.39
C VAL A 69 -6.01 15.59 10.12
N ALA A 70 -6.84 16.38 9.41
CA ALA A 70 -7.45 15.91 8.17
C ALA A 70 -6.38 15.56 7.11
N SER A 71 -5.39 16.44 6.91
CA SER A 71 -4.28 16.20 5.98
C SER A 71 -3.43 15.00 6.38
N PHE A 72 -3.14 14.83 7.67
CA PHE A 72 -2.42 13.68 8.21
C PHE A 72 -3.14 12.37 7.87
N VAL A 73 -4.44 12.27 8.17
CA VAL A 73 -5.22 11.06 7.90
C VAL A 73 -5.27 10.77 6.40
N ILE A 74 -5.60 11.77 5.58
CA ILE A 74 -5.72 11.60 4.13
C ILE A 74 -4.39 11.15 3.51
N VAL A 75 -3.27 11.80 3.86
CA VAL A 75 -1.94 11.44 3.32
C VAL A 75 -1.52 10.05 3.80
N THR A 76 -1.76 9.73 5.08
CA THR A 76 -1.40 8.40 5.61
C THR A 76 -2.20 7.29 4.92
N VAL A 77 -3.50 7.50 4.71
CA VAL A 77 -4.36 6.52 4.01
C VAL A 77 -3.98 6.41 2.54
N ALA A 78 -3.79 7.53 1.84
CA ALA A 78 -3.42 7.53 0.42
C ALA A 78 -2.05 6.87 0.17
N ALA A 79 -1.10 7.03 1.09
CA ALA A 79 0.21 6.39 1.00
C ALA A 79 0.17 4.87 1.25
N ASN A 80 -0.90 4.36 1.84
CA ASN A 80 -1.09 2.92 2.06
C ASN A 80 -1.96 2.25 0.98
N TYR A 81 -2.58 3.05 0.11
CA TYR A 81 -3.35 2.52 -1.01
C TYR A 81 -2.40 1.94 -2.06
N ARG A 82 -2.65 0.72 -2.49
CA ARG A 82 -1.89 0.02 -3.52
C ARG A 82 -2.80 -0.37 -4.67
N ASP A 83 -2.30 -0.15 -5.87
CA ASP A 83 -2.95 -0.58 -7.11
C ASP A 83 -2.06 -1.66 -7.76
N PRO A 84 -2.36 -2.93 -7.53
CA PRO A 84 -1.58 -4.03 -8.09
C PRO A 84 -1.71 -4.13 -9.62
N THR A 85 -2.77 -3.57 -10.19
CA THR A 85 -2.99 -3.61 -11.65
C THR A 85 -2.07 -2.64 -12.40
N GLY A 86 -1.52 -1.63 -11.70
CA GLY A 86 -0.55 -0.67 -12.23
C GLY A 86 0.91 -1.10 -12.06
N GLU A 87 1.19 -2.08 -11.18
CA GLU A 87 2.53 -2.62 -11.05
C GLU A 87 2.84 -3.50 -12.27
N SER A 88 3.89 -3.15 -13.02
CA SER A 88 4.40 -3.98 -14.10
C SER A 88 4.72 -5.38 -13.55
N GLN A 89 4.44 -6.43 -14.33
CA GLN A 89 4.80 -7.82 -14.02
C GLN A 89 6.33 -7.98 -14.03
N THR A 90 6.97 -7.42 -12.99
CA THR A 90 8.42 -7.51 -12.82
C THR A 90 8.77 -8.69 -11.92
N MET A 91 9.98 -9.19 -12.06
CA MET A 91 10.52 -10.26 -11.21
C MET A 91 10.42 -9.91 -9.71
N ASN A 92 10.53 -8.65 -9.35
CA ASN A 92 10.51 -8.16 -7.97
C ASN A 92 9.11 -7.70 -7.50
N SER A 93 8.04 -7.99 -8.25
CA SER A 93 6.67 -7.68 -7.84
C SER A 93 6.05 -8.83 -7.04
N GLY A 94 4.84 -8.61 -6.50
CA GLY A 94 4.06 -9.63 -5.80
C GLY A 94 3.60 -10.79 -6.71
N THR A 95 3.69 -10.62 -8.03
CA THR A 95 3.45 -11.67 -9.02
C THR A 95 4.70 -12.49 -9.34
N GLY A 96 5.90 -12.04 -8.90
CA GLY A 96 7.18 -12.67 -9.23
C GLY A 96 7.51 -12.67 -10.72
N GLY A 97 6.87 -11.81 -11.52
CA GLY A 97 7.00 -11.78 -12.98
C GLY A 97 6.18 -12.84 -13.71
N PHE A 98 5.40 -13.66 -13.01
CA PHE A 98 4.51 -14.64 -13.63
C PHE A 98 3.24 -13.96 -14.15
N ALA A 99 2.74 -14.43 -15.28
CA ALA A 99 1.53 -13.90 -15.91
C ALA A 99 0.26 -14.64 -15.47
N LEU A 100 0.36 -15.97 -15.25
CA LEU A 100 -0.75 -16.80 -14.80
C LEU A 100 -0.33 -17.66 -13.62
N TYR A 101 -1.29 -17.87 -12.72
CA TYR A 101 -1.30 -18.88 -11.68
C TYR A 101 -2.45 -19.82 -11.99
N ALA A 102 -2.19 -21.11 -12.02
CA ALA A 102 -3.22 -22.09 -12.32
C ALA A 102 -3.20 -23.23 -11.30
N THR A 103 -4.39 -23.78 -11.04
CA THR A 103 -4.59 -24.93 -10.16
C THR A 103 -5.36 -26.03 -10.90
N SER A 104 -5.13 -27.28 -10.50
CA SER A 104 -5.85 -28.45 -10.99
C SER A 104 -6.35 -29.27 -9.82
N GLU A 105 -7.62 -29.67 -9.86
CA GLU A 105 -8.19 -30.58 -8.84
C GLU A 105 -7.60 -31.99 -8.94
N ILE A 106 -7.36 -32.45 -10.16
CA ILE A 106 -6.72 -33.72 -10.42
C ILE A 106 -5.27 -33.44 -10.84
N PRO A 107 -4.26 -33.96 -10.08
CA PRO A 107 -2.86 -33.72 -10.43
C PRO A 107 -2.50 -34.19 -11.83
N LEU A 108 -1.79 -33.36 -12.58
CA LEU A 108 -1.25 -33.71 -13.91
C LEU A 108 0.08 -34.40 -13.76
N HIS A 109 0.29 -35.44 -14.57
CA HIS A 109 1.55 -36.20 -14.64
C HIS A 109 2.37 -35.86 -15.87
N GLU A 110 1.72 -35.37 -16.91
CA GLU A 110 2.30 -34.98 -18.18
C GLU A 110 2.96 -33.62 -18.06
N ASP A 111 4.09 -33.46 -18.72
CA ASP A 111 4.84 -32.22 -18.74
C ASP A 111 4.26 -31.21 -19.75
N LEU A 112 3.67 -30.14 -19.23
CA LEU A 112 3.12 -29.04 -20.03
C LEU A 112 4.18 -28.25 -20.81
N ASN A 113 5.47 -28.35 -20.48
CA ASN A 113 6.56 -27.77 -21.27
C ASN A 113 6.92 -28.56 -22.49
N SER A 114 6.64 -29.87 -22.45
CA SER A 114 6.95 -30.78 -23.58
C SER A 114 5.82 -30.79 -24.62
N GLN A 115 6.20 -30.98 -25.91
CA GLN A 115 5.21 -31.10 -26.98
C GLN A 115 4.43 -32.40 -26.86
N ASP A 116 5.08 -33.48 -26.46
CA ASP A 116 4.47 -34.81 -26.29
C ASP A 116 3.44 -34.78 -25.14
N GLY A 117 3.80 -34.18 -24.00
CA GLY A 117 2.87 -34.04 -22.87
C GLY A 117 1.64 -33.19 -23.20
N ARG A 118 1.80 -32.10 -23.95
CA ARG A 118 0.65 -31.31 -24.45
C ARG A 118 -0.21 -32.11 -25.43
N PHE A 119 0.41 -32.93 -26.31
CA PHE A 119 -0.32 -33.78 -27.21
C PHE A 119 -1.14 -34.85 -26.47
N ASP A 120 -0.56 -35.49 -25.45
CA ASP A 120 -1.23 -36.52 -24.65
C ASP A 120 -2.40 -35.90 -23.82
N LEU A 121 -2.29 -34.66 -23.43
CA LEU A 121 -3.36 -33.89 -22.75
C LEU A 121 -4.42 -33.34 -23.73
N GLY A 122 -4.26 -33.55 -25.05
CA GLY A 122 -5.26 -33.20 -26.06
C GLY A 122 -5.23 -31.76 -26.55
N PHE A 123 -4.11 -31.04 -26.41
CA PHE A 123 -3.97 -29.70 -26.95
C PHE A 123 -4.01 -29.69 -28.48
N SER A 124 -4.75 -28.73 -29.03
CA SER A 124 -4.78 -28.47 -30.47
C SER A 124 -3.49 -27.78 -30.96
N ARG A 125 -3.23 -27.82 -32.28
CA ARG A 125 -2.10 -27.07 -32.84
C ARG A 125 -2.18 -25.56 -32.62
N ASP A 126 -3.37 -25.04 -32.59
CA ASP A 126 -3.59 -23.60 -32.32
C ASP A 126 -3.24 -23.27 -30.87
N ASP A 127 -3.59 -24.13 -29.91
CA ASP A 127 -3.24 -24.01 -28.52
C ASP A 127 -1.74 -24.15 -28.27
N GLU A 128 -1.07 -25.09 -28.99
CA GLU A 128 0.39 -25.22 -28.97
C GLU A 128 1.10 -23.95 -29.45
N ASN A 129 0.55 -23.30 -30.48
CA ASN A 129 1.10 -22.02 -30.94
C ASN A 129 0.94 -20.90 -29.91
N LEU A 130 -0.18 -20.88 -29.14
CA LEU A 130 -0.40 -19.95 -28.06
C LEU A 130 0.55 -20.17 -26.88
N LEU A 131 0.92 -21.43 -26.60
CA LEU A 131 1.84 -21.79 -25.51
C LEU A 131 3.31 -21.73 -25.92
N ARG A 132 3.62 -21.52 -27.19
CA ARG A 132 4.98 -21.46 -27.70
C ARG A 132 5.72 -20.25 -27.12
N GLY A 133 6.73 -20.50 -26.30
CA GLY A 133 7.53 -19.46 -25.61
C GLY A 133 7.09 -19.19 -24.18
N ALA A 134 6.00 -19.80 -23.71
CA ALA A 134 5.68 -19.83 -22.29
C ALA A 134 6.59 -20.84 -21.59
N GLN A 135 7.15 -20.45 -20.46
CA GLN A 135 7.82 -21.36 -19.53
C GLN A 135 6.87 -21.64 -18.36
N ILE A 136 6.61 -22.91 -18.11
CA ILE A 136 5.65 -23.36 -17.10
C ILE A 136 6.43 -24.01 -15.96
N PHE A 137 6.18 -23.54 -14.75
CA PHE A 137 6.78 -24.07 -13.52
C PHE A 137 5.70 -24.85 -12.76
N PRO A 138 5.73 -26.20 -12.85
CA PRO A 138 4.79 -27.04 -12.14
C PRO A 138 5.20 -27.18 -10.68
N LEU A 139 4.23 -27.17 -9.77
CA LEU A 139 4.43 -27.35 -8.33
C LEU A 139 3.53 -28.49 -7.84
N ARG A 140 4.09 -29.34 -6.97
CA ARG A 140 3.30 -30.29 -6.20
C ARG A 140 2.63 -29.60 -5.04
N ALA A 141 1.44 -30.04 -4.68
CA ALA A 141 0.74 -29.47 -3.54
C ALA A 141 0.31 -30.54 -2.56
N VAL A 142 0.51 -30.28 -1.29
CA VAL A 142 -0.13 -31.02 -0.18
C VAL A 142 -1.37 -30.23 0.20
N PRO A 143 -2.58 -30.80 0.09
CA PRO A 143 -3.80 -30.11 0.50
C PRO A 143 -3.77 -29.78 1.98
N GLY A 144 -4.34 -28.64 2.34
CA GLY A 144 -4.33 -28.15 3.71
C GLY A 144 -5.32 -27.03 3.92
N ASP A 145 -5.29 -26.45 5.14
CA ASP A 145 -6.12 -25.32 5.51
C ASP A 145 -5.66 -24.04 4.78
N ASP A 146 -6.61 -23.23 4.37
CA ASP A 146 -6.32 -21.91 3.80
C ASP A 146 -5.67 -21.00 4.84
N ALA A 147 -4.48 -20.48 4.53
CA ALA A 147 -3.72 -19.54 5.35
C ALA A 147 -3.96 -18.07 4.96
N SER A 148 -5.12 -17.77 4.37
CA SER A 148 -5.50 -16.40 4.00
C SER A 148 -6.30 -15.70 5.11
N CYS A 149 -6.44 -14.36 4.98
CA CYS A 149 -7.27 -13.54 5.88
C CYS A 149 -8.77 -13.88 5.83
N LEU A 150 -9.21 -14.70 4.88
CA LEU A 150 -10.59 -15.17 4.78
C LEU A 150 -10.90 -16.31 5.74
N ASN A 151 -9.87 -17.02 6.22
CA ASN A 151 -10.01 -18.04 7.25
C ASN A 151 -10.00 -17.40 8.64
N LEU A 152 -11.11 -17.52 9.37
CA LEU A 152 -11.27 -16.99 10.74
C LEU A 152 -10.51 -17.79 11.80
N TYR A 153 -10.03 -18.98 11.46
CA TYR A 153 -9.31 -19.85 12.37
C TYR A 153 -7.83 -19.93 11.98
N ARG A 154 -6.95 -20.04 12.98
CA ARG A 154 -5.54 -20.30 12.73
C ARG A 154 -5.39 -21.67 12.05
N PRO A 155 -4.84 -21.74 10.83
CA PRO A 155 -4.60 -23.00 10.14
C PRO A 155 -3.65 -23.88 10.96
N GLN A 156 -4.01 -25.14 11.15
CA GLN A 156 -3.13 -26.10 11.82
C GLN A 156 -2.26 -26.86 10.82
N ASN A 157 -2.79 -27.09 9.63
CA ASN A 157 -2.09 -27.74 8.53
C ASN A 157 -2.25 -26.87 7.28
N PRO A 158 -1.44 -25.81 7.09
CA PRO A 158 -1.52 -24.97 5.91
C PRO A 158 -1.18 -25.78 4.66
N ARG A 159 -1.73 -25.36 3.51
CA ARG A 159 -1.39 -25.93 2.21
C ARG A 159 0.09 -25.73 1.93
N LEU A 160 0.78 -26.79 1.47
CA LEU A 160 2.20 -26.74 1.15
C LEU A 160 2.40 -26.89 -0.36
N LEU A 161 3.27 -26.08 -0.92
CA LEU A 161 3.71 -26.18 -2.32
C LEU A 161 5.18 -26.58 -2.39
N GLY A 162 5.50 -27.53 -3.24
CA GLY A 162 6.85 -27.99 -3.53
C GLY A 162 7.47 -27.13 -4.65
N ALA A 163 8.44 -26.31 -4.32
CA ALA A 163 9.19 -25.53 -5.30
C ALA A 163 10.25 -26.41 -5.97
N SER A 164 10.21 -26.48 -7.31
CA SER A 164 11.21 -27.20 -8.10
C SER A 164 12.55 -26.45 -8.12
N PRO A 165 13.68 -27.13 -8.40
CA PRO A 165 14.99 -26.49 -8.56
C PRO A 165 14.97 -25.38 -9.63
N GLU A 166 14.26 -25.58 -10.73
CA GLU A 166 14.14 -24.61 -11.82
C GLU A 166 13.44 -23.32 -11.37
N LEU A 167 12.42 -23.43 -10.51
CA LEU A 167 11.74 -22.27 -9.92
C LEU A 167 12.69 -21.51 -8.97
N VAL A 168 13.49 -22.24 -8.19
CA VAL A 168 14.47 -21.65 -7.27
C VAL A 168 15.59 -20.93 -8.04
N GLU A 169 16.07 -21.51 -9.14
CA GLU A 169 17.07 -20.86 -10.01
C GLU A 169 16.53 -19.62 -10.69
N ARG A 170 15.27 -19.66 -11.16
CA ARG A 170 14.62 -18.49 -11.75
C ARG A 170 14.46 -17.37 -10.72
N GLY A 171 14.13 -17.72 -9.50
CA GLY A 171 13.84 -16.76 -8.44
C GLY A 171 12.58 -15.91 -8.72
N GLY A 172 12.64 -14.66 -8.34
CA GLY A 172 11.53 -13.72 -8.40
C GLY A 172 10.97 -13.44 -7.00
N PHE A 173 9.96 -12.56 -6.97
CA PHE A 173 9.35 -12.02 -5.75
C PHE A 173 10.29 -11.17 -4.90
N SER A 174 9.73 -10.19 -4.19
CA SER A 174 10.47 -9.40 -3.22
C SER A 174 10.40 -10.03 -1.84
N PHE A 175 11.54 -10.15 -1.18
CA PHE A 175 11.58 -10.64 0.19
C PHE A 175 11.48 -9.49 1.20
N ALA A 176 10.58 -9.64 2.18
CA ALA A 176 10.49 -8.73 3.31
C ALA A 176 11.59 -8.98 4.33
N THR A 177 11.82 -10.25 4.66
CA THR A 177 12.86 -10.70 5.57
C THR A 177 13.29 -12.13 5.22
N PHE A 178 14.56 -12.45 5.44
CA PHE A 178 15.06 -13.81 5.31
C PHE A 178 16.24 -14.04 6.28
N LEU A 179 16.50 -15.31 6.62
CA LEU A 179 17.64 -15.68 7.45
C LEU A 179 18.93 -15.53 6.64
N SER A 180 19.91 -14.84 7.22
CA SER A 180 21.23 -14.78 6.59
C SER A 180 21.91 -16.14 6.67
N PRO A 181 22.59 -16.60 5.61
CA PRO A 181 23.35 -17.86 5.62
C PRO A 181 24.38 -17.94 6.76
N SER A 182 24.87 -16.80 7.26
CA SER A 182 25.80 -16.75 8.40
C SER A 182 25.17 -17.09 9.75
N ASN A 183 23.84 -17.10 9.85
CA ASN A 183 23.09 -17.43 11.08
C ASN A 183 22.58 -18.88 11.09
N LEU A 184 22.86 -19.61 10.03
CA LEU A 184 22.49 -21.01 9.88
C LEU A 184 23.77 -21.83 9.93
N ASP A 185 23.82 -22.83 10.80
CA ASP A 185 24.92 -23.84 10.86
C ASP A 185 24.90 -24.67 9.56
N SER A 186 25.26 -24.07 8.44
CA SER A 186 25.12 -24.70 7.13
C SER A 186 26.43 -25.24 6.61
N LYS A 187 26.46 -26.57 6.42
CA LYS A 187 27.41 -27.29 5.61
C LYS A 187 27.01 -27.33 4.13
N VAL A 188 26.38 -26.27 3.62
CA VAL A 188 25.87 -26.27 2.23
C VAL A 188 26.84 -25.54 1.32
N GLY A 189 27.28 -26.27 0.26
CA GLY A 189 28.18 -25.76 -0.74
C GLY A 189 27.58 -24.68 -1.61
N ASN A 190 28.46 -23.84 -2.17
CA ASN A 190 28.34 -22.90 -3.29
C ASN A 190 26.91 -22.53 -3.73
N GLN A 191 26.13 -21.88 -2.86
CA GLN A 191 24.88 -21.26 -3.25
C GLN A 191 25.11 -19.75 -3.40
N ASP A 192 24.47 -19.16 -4.38
CA ASP A 192 24.52 -17.73 -4.64
C ASP A 192 24.01 -17.00 -3.40
N PRO A 193 24.84 -16.20 -2.71
CA PRO A 193 24.42 -15.50 -1.51
C PRO A 193 23.31 -14.47 -1.77
N ASP A 194 23.05 -14.17 -3.03
CA ASP A 194 22.06 -13.17 -3.45
C ASP A 194 20.67 -13.78 -3.78
N ASN A 195 20.53 -15.12 -3.79
CA ASN A 195 19.25 -15.78 -4.04
C ASN A 195 18.63 -16.37 -2.75
N PRO A 196 17.67 -15.67 -2.08
CA PRO A 196 17.04 -16.17 -0.86
C PRO A 196 16.20 -17.44 -1.06
N TRP A 197 15.80 -17.78 -2.27
CA TRP A 197 15.09 -19.02 -2.58
C TRP A 197 15.93 -20.27 -2.27
N ALA A 198 17.24 -20.17 -2.37
CA ALA A 198 18.16 -21.24 -2.07
C ALA A 198 18.06 -21.73 -0.60
N LEU A 199 17.48 -20.91 0.30
CA LEU A 199 17.23 -21.30 1.69
C LEU A 199 16.29 -22.52 1.81
N LEU A 200 15.43 -22.78 0.82
CA LEU A 200 14.54 -23.95 0.80
C LEU A 200 15.27 -25.30 0.73
N TYR A 201 16.50 -25.30 0.24
CA TYR A 201 17.33 -26.50 0.08
C TYR A 201 18.39 -26.66 1.19
N GLN A 202 18.28 -25.86 2.27
CA GLN A 202 19.20 -25.99 3.39
C GLN A 202 18.81 -27.18 4.29
N ASP A 203 19.81 -27.95 4.70
CA ASP A 203 19.62 -28.98 5.72
C ASP A 203 19.66 -28.34 7.11
N LEU A 204 18.53 -28.27 7.77
CA LEU A 204 18.36 -27.73 9.13
C LEU A 204 18.37 -28.83 10.19
N GLY A 205 18.56 -30.08 9.80
CA GLY A 205 18.55 -31.24 10.69
C GLY A 205 17.31 -32.14 10.55
N PRO A 206 17.28 -33.25 11.24
CA PRO A 206 16.20 -34.24 11.09
C PRO A 206 14.84 -33.65 11.49
N ASN A 207 13.84 -33.83 10.64
CA ASN A 207 12.47 -33.37 10.81
C ASN A 207 12.28 -31.83 10.85
N ILE A 208 13.28 -31.02 10.45
CA ILE A 208 13.14 -29.59 10.30
C ILE A 208 13.22 -29.23 8.81
N VAL A 209 12.14 -28.68 8.27
CA VAL A 209 12.03 -28.31 6.86
C VAL A 209 11.99 -26.77 6.74
N PRO A 210 12.88 -26.18 5.92
CA PRO A 210 12.83 -24.74 5.64
C PRO A 210 11.61 -24.37 4.80
N VAL A 211 10.98 -23.24 5.15
CA VAL A 211 9.73 -22.79 4.55
C VAL A 211 9.82 -21.31 4.21
N LEU A 212 9.29 -20.94 3.03
CA LEU A 212 9.00 -19.56 2.63
C LEU A 212 7.47 -19.34 2.68
N GLY A 213 7.05 -18.12 3.03
CA GLY A 213 5.65 -17.73 3.04
C GLY A 213 5.44 -16.25 2.81
N ASP A 214 4.19 -15.83 2.58
CA ASP A 214 3.85 -14.41 2.55
C ASP A 214 3.96 -13.78 3.94
N ALA A 215 4.53 -12.57 4.04
CA ALA A 215 4.77 -11.90 5.31
C ALA A 215 3.48 -11.67 6.12
N ASN A 216 2.38 -11.32 5.43
CA ASN A 216 1.09 -11.11 6.09
C ASN A 216 0.51 -12.42 6.62
N SER A 217 0.57 -13.49 5.85
CA SER A 217 0.08 -14.82 6.26
C SER A 217 0.88 -15.37 7.44
N VAL A 218 2.19 -15.27 7.38
CA VAL A 218 3.08 -15.74 8.45
C VAL A 218 2.86 -14.95 9.74
N GLN A 219 2.83 -13.62 9.66
CA GLN A 219 2.75 -12.76 10.85
C GLN A 219 1.36 -12.71 11.47
N TRP A 220 0.31 -12.54 10.65
CA TRP A 220 -1.02 -12.20 11.15
C TRP A 220 -1.97 -13.39 11.24
N ILE A 221 -1.74 -14.45 10.44
CA ILE A 221 -2.61 -15.62 10.40
C ILE A 221 -1.97 -16.78 11.17
N LEU A 222 -0.72 -17.08 10.87
CA LEU A 222 0.00 -18.14 11.59
C LEU A 222 0.57 -17.66 12.93
N HIS A 223 0.64 -16.34 13.17
CA HIS A 223 1.24 -15.72 14.35
C HIS A 223 2.70 -16.16 14.60
N LEU A 224 3.47 -16.24 13.51
CA LEU A 224 4.87 -16.67 13.51
C LEU A 224 5.77 -15.51 13.03
N GLY A 225 7.03 -15.60 13.41
CA GLY A 225 8.10 -14.73 12.94
C GLY A 225 9.18 -15.49 12.17
N LEU A 226 10.16 -14.74 11.68
CA LEU A 226 11.33 -15.32 11.03
C LEU A 226 12.13 -16.20 12.02
N GLY A 227 12.38 -17.45 11.66
CA GLY A 227 13.05 -18.45 12.49
C GLY A 227 12.13 -19.28 13.39
N ASP A 228 10.85 -18.89 13.51
CA ASP A 228 9.86 -19.67 14.27
C ASP A 228 9.49 -20.96 13.53
N GLU A 229 8.93 -21.92 14.27
CA GLU A 229 8.55 -23.23 13.76
C GLU A 229 7.04 -23.45 13.88
N LEU A 230 6.46 -23.98 12.80
CA LEU A 230 5.11 -24.53 12.78
C LEU A 230 5.21 -26.05 12.80
N ILE A 231 4.55 -26.68 13.75
CA ILE A 231 4.52 -28.15 13.84
C ILE A 231 3.29 -28.65 13.09
N VAL A 232 3.55 -29.40 12.01
CA VAL A 232 2.53 -30.10 11.23
C VAL A 232 2.75 -31.61 11.32
N LYS A 233 1.83 -32.41 10.80
CA LYS A 233 2.02 -33.86 10.70
C LYS A 233 2.41 -34.23 9.27
N ASN A 234 3.42 -35.04 9.11
CA ASN A 234 3.74 -35.66 7.83
C ASN A 234 2.69 -36.74 7.47
N GLU A 235 2.81 -37.34 6.31
CA GLU A 235 1.91 -38.39 5.84
C GLU A 235 1.81 -39.61 6.78
N TYR A 236 2.86 -39.89 7.55
CA TYR A 236 2.91 -40.98 8.53
C TYR A 236 2.41 -40.57 9.93
N GLY A 237 1.88 -39.37 10.07
CA GLY A 237 1.41 -38.84 11.36
C GLY A 237 2.52 -38.40 12.33
N GLN A 238 3.78 -38.35 11.87
CA GLN A 238 4.91 -37.91 12.66
C GLN A 238 5.00 -36.37 12.66
N PRO A 239 5.48 -35.75 13.75
CA PRO A 239 5.66 -34.31 13.80
C PRO A 239 6.76 -33.87 12.83
N LEU A 240 6.46 -32.86 12.02
CA LEU A 240 7.34 -32.18 11.08
C LEU A 240 7.40 -30.70 11.46
N HIS A 241 8.60 -30.19 11.65
CA HIS A 241 8.86 -28.82 12.04
C HIS A 241 9.11 -27.98 10.79
N LEU A 242 8.18 -27.10 10.44
CA LEU A 242 8.31 -26.15 9.34
C LEU A 242 8.90 -24.86 9.89
N ARG A 243 10.19 -24.58 9.61
CA ARG A 243 10.88 -23.38 10.07
C ARG A 243 10.81 -22.28 9.02
N ILE A 244 10.28 -21.11 9.40
CA ILE A 244 10.18 -19.94 8.52
C ILE A 244 11.59 -19.37 8.29
N VAL A 245 12.13 -19.58 7.09
CA VAL A 245 13.48 -19.10 6.71
C VAL A 245 13.45 -17.80 5.94
N GLY A 246 12.31 -17.44 5.36
CA GLY A 246 12.11 -16.18 4.69
C GLY A 246 10.64 -15.87 4.46
N THR A 247 10.35 -14.59 4.25
CA THR A 247 8.99 -14.12 3.95
C THR A 247 9.00 -13.18 2.76
N PHE A 248 8.03 -13.33 1.86
CA PHE A 248 7.80 -12.41 0.75
C PHE A 248 7.13 -11.13 1.25
N THR A 249 7.42 -10.00 0.64
CA THR A 249 6.79 -8.71 0.99
C THR A 249 5.29 -8.74 0.72
N GLU A 250 4.91 -9.20 -0.43
CA GLU A 250 3.58 -9.50 -0.92
C GLU A 250 3.73 -10.56 -1.99
N SER A 251 2.84 -11.55 -2.02
CA SER A 251 2.94 -12.59 -3.04
C SER A 251 1.57 -13.19 -3.36
N ILE A 252 1.49 -13.85 -4.52
CA ILE A 252 0.34 -14.67 -4.88
C ILE A 252 0.20 -15.91 -3.97
N PHE A 253 1.22 -16.27 -3.20
CA PHE A 253 1.23 -17.41 -2.28
C PHE A 253 0.67 -17.07 -0.88
N ARG A 254 -0.41 -16.27 -0.81
CA ARG A 254 -0.98 -15.85 0.49
C ARG A 254 -1.65 -16.96 1.28
N SER A 255 -2.13 -17.98 0.60
CA SER A 255 -2.83 -19.11 1.23
C SER A 255 -1.92 -20.30 1.48
N GLU A 256 -0.64 -20.23 1.15
CA GLU A 256 0.24 -21.38 1.00
C GLU A 256 1.62 -21.10 1.59
N LEU A 257 2.30 -22.19 1.97
CA LEU A 257 3.71 -22.18 2.34
C LEU A 257 4.52 -22.97 1.30
N LEU A 258 5.68 -22.45 0.93
CA LEU A 258 6.58 -23.11 -0.02
C LEU A 258 7.68 -23.86 0.70
N ILE A 259 7.90 -25.10 0.29
CA ILE A 259 9.04 -25.96 0.70
C ILE A 259 9.76 -26.45 -0.57
N SER A 260 10.94 -27.02 -0.45
CA SER A 260 11.55 -27.67 -1.61
C SER A 260 10.75 -28.90 -2.05
N GLU A 261 10.70 -29.17 -3.35
CA GLU A 261 10.02 -30.37 -3.89
C GLU A 261 10.61 -31.64 -3.31
N GLU A 262 11.92 -31.68 -3.09
CA GLU A 262 12.61 -32.81 -2.46
C GLU A 262 12.10 -33.09 -1.06
N ASN A 263 11.99 -32.05 -0.21
CA ASN A 263 11.44 -32.19 1.15
C ASN A 263 9.95 -32.57 1.12
N LEU A 264 9.19 -32.04 0.15
CA LEU A 264 7.79 -32.42 0.00
C LEU A 264 7.66 -33.92 -0.27
N LEU A 265 8.40 -34.45 -1.25
CA LEU A 265 8.35 -35.88 -1.59
C LEU A 265 8.90 -36.79 -0.49
N ALA A 266 9.88 -36.32 0.29
CA ALA A 266 10.42 -37.09 1.42
C ALA A 266 9.40 -37.26 2.55
N HIS A 267 8.56 -36.27 2.81
CA HIS A 267 7.60 -36.26 3.92
C HIS A 267 6.16 -36.61 3.50
N PHE A 268 5.83 -36.45 2.20
CA PHE A 268 4.52 -36.71 1.59
C PHE A 268 4.64 -37.49 0.27
N PRO A 269 5.15 -38.72 0.31
CA PRO A 269 5.45 -39.49 -0.90
C PRO A 269 4.23 -39.89 -1.73
N SER A 270 3.02 -39.89 -1.17
CA SER A 270 1.79 -40.16 -1.93
C SER A 270 1.38 -39.00 -2.85
N GLN A 271 1.95 -37.81 -2.67
CA GLN A 271 1.64 -36.64 -3.48
C GLN A 271 2.34 -36.75 -4.85
N SER A 272 1.71 -37.45 -5.79
CA SER A 272 2.21 -37.63 -7.15
C SER A 272 1.55 -36.63 -8.12
N GLY A 273 2.28 -36.23 -9.16
CA GLY A 273 1.80 -35.25 -10.15
C GLY A 273 1.89 -33.80 -9.65
N TYR A 274 1.46 -32.90 -10.48
CA TYR A 274 1.51 -31.46 -10.24
C TYR A 274 0.09 -30.89 -10.27
N SER A 275 -0.25 -30.06 -9.29
CA SER A 275 -1.57 -29.49 -9.16
C SER A 275 -1.58 -27.96 -9.11
N THR A 276 -0.43 -27.33 -9.15
CA THR A 276 -0.29 -25.86 -9.22
C THR A 276 0.74 -25.52 -10.29
N PHE A 277 0.49 -24.46 -11.05
CA PHE A 277 1.33 -24.10 -12.20
C PHE A 277 1.51 -22.59 -12.26
N LEU A 278 2.75 -22.14 -12.48
CA LEU A 278 3.11 -20.76 -12.74
C LEU A 278 3.56 -20.61 -14.19
N PHE A 279 3.05 -19.58 -14.87
CA PHE A 279 3.37 -19.33 -16.27
C PHE A 279 4.18 -18.05 -16.41
N ASP A 280 5.39 -18.19 -16.92
CA ASP A 280 6.26 -17.08 -17.31
C ASP A 280 6.11 -16.86 -18.83
N LEU A 281 5.72 -15.65 -19.20
CA LEU A 281 5.55 -15.24 -20.58
C LEU A 281 6.66 -14.30 -21.07
N ALA A 282 7.73 -14.11 -20.30
CA ALA A 282 8.85 -13.23 -20.65
C ALA A 282 9.63 -13.72 -21.91
N GLY A 283 9.56 -15.00 -22.24
CA GLY A 283 10.17 -15.59 -23.44
C GLY A 283 9.46 -15.26 -24.77
N PHE A 284 8.30 -14.59 -24.72
CA PHE A 284 7.65 -14.15 -25.95
C PHE A 284 8.41 -12.96 -26.58
N PRO A 285 8.53 -12.91 -27.93
CA PRO A 285 9.18 -11.80 -28.60
C PRO A 285 8.41 -10.50 -28.32
N LEU A 286 8.94 -9.72 -27.41
CA LEU A 286 8.43 -8.38 -27.09
C LEU A 286 8.76 -7.45 -28.27
N GLY A 287 7.77 -6.75 -28.80
CA GLY A 287 7.99 -5.60 -29.68
C GLY A 287 8.75 -4.49 -28.95
N MET A 288 9.32 -3.53 -29.69
CA MET A 288 10.15 -2.43 -29.14
C MET A 288 9.47 -1.59 -28.03
N ASN A 289 8.19 -1.80 -27.78
CA ASN A 289 7.39 -1.10 -26.76
C ASN A 289 6.91 -1.99 -25.60
N GLY A 290 7.47 -3.21 -25.44
CA GLY A 290 6.99 -4.15 -24.42
C GLY A 290 5.65 -4.83 -24.78
N GLU A 291 5.19 -4.69 -26.01
CA GLU A 291 4.03 -5.40 -26.55
C GLU A 291 4.52 -6.64 -27.32
N VAL A 292 3.91 -7.78 -27.05
CA VAL A 292 4.10 -8.98 -27.87
C VAL A 292 3.45 -8.70 -29.22
N ALA A 293 4.23 -8.61 -30.29
CA ALA A 293 3.80 -8.46 -31.69
C ALA A 293 2.31 -8.08 -31.89
N GLY A 294 1.88 -6.92 -31.34
CA GLY A 294 0.52 -6.39 -31.47
C GLY A 294 -0.51 -6.80 -30.40
N THR A 295 -0.10 -7.50 -29.35
CA THR A 295 -1.01 -7.94 -28.27
C THR A 295 -0.36 -7.68 -26.90
N SER A 296 -1.07 -7.06 -25.96
CA SER A 296 -0.56 -6.85 -24.60
C SER A 296 -0.45 -8.17 -23.81
N ILE A 297 0.53 -8.29 -22.92
CA ILE A 297 0.72 -9.47 -22.05
C ILE A 297 -0.59 -9.91 -21.36
N PRO A 298 -1.43 -9.01 -20.80
CA PRO A 298 -2.71 -9.39 -20.22
C PRO A 298 -3.69 -10.04 -21.19
N THR A 299 -3.72 -9.59 -22.44
CA THR A 299 -4.61 -10.18 -23.47
C THR A 299 -4.14 -11.57 -23.87
N GLN A 300 -2.84 -11.77 -23.97
CA GLN A 300 -2.27 -13.07 -24.28
C GLN A 300 -2.44 -14.05 -23.11
N ALA A 301 -2.20 -13.61 -21.88
CA ALA A 301 -2.45 -14.41 -20.69
C ALA A 301 -3.90 -14.90 -20.62
N ASN A 302 -4.88 -14.02 -20.90
CA ASN A 302 -6.29 -14.42 -20.97
C ASN A 302 -6.58 -15.43 -22.10
N ALA A 303 -5.90 -15.33 -23.24
CA ALA A 303 -6.07 -16.30 -24.33
C ALA A 303 -5.52 -17.67 -23.94
N ILE A 304 -4.34 -17.69 -23.31
CA ILE A 304 -3.70 -18.90 -22.79
C ILE A 304 -4.58 -19.53 -21.68
N ALA A 305 -5.04 -18.75 -20.71
CA ALA A 305 -5.91 -19.24 -19.63
C ALA A 305 -7.15 -19.97 -20.20
N LYS A 306 -7.86 -19.35 -21.14
CA LYS A 306 -9.03 -19.94 -21.79
C LYS A 306 -8.70 -21.22 -22.58
N ALA A 307 -7.52 -21.29 -23.20
CA ALA A 307 -7.09 -22.50 -23.92
C ALA A 307 -6.82 -23.64 -22.92
N LEU A 308 -6.14 -23.33 -21.80
CA LEU A 308 -5.86 -24.28 -20.73
C LEU A 308 -7.15 -24.82 -20.10
N GLU A 309 -8.04 -23.94 -19.67
CA GLU A 309 -9.33 -24.31 -19.06
C GLU A 309 -10.20 -25.13 -19.99
N ARG A 310 -10.25 -24.78 -21.27
CA ARG A 310 -11.00 -25.55 -22.27
C ARG A 310 -10.44 -26.96 -22.45
N THR A 311 -9.12 -27.11 -22.50
CA THR A 311 -8.47 -28.39 -22.80
C THR A 311 -8.37 -29.25 -21.53
N LEU A 312 -8.01 -28.64 -20.40
CA LEU A 312 -7.78 -29.31 -19.12
C LEU A 312 -9.01 -29.26 -18.19
N GLY A 313 -10.16 -28.77 -18.65
CA GLY A 313 -11.41 -28.76 -17.88
C GLY A 313 -11.78 -30.09 -17.23
N PRO A 314 -11.57 -31.26 -17.86
CA PRO A 314 -11.79 -32.55 -17.23
C PRO A 314 -10.95 -32.81 -15.96
N TYR A 315 -9.84 -32.10 -15.78
CA TYR A 315 -8.96 -32.16 -14.61
C TYR A 315 -9.31 -31.13 -13.54
N GLY A 316 -10.37 -30.34 -13.75
CA GLY A 316 -10.71 -29.22 -12.86
C GLY A 316 -9.66 -28.13 -12.89
N PHE A 317 -9.11 -27.85 -14.09
CA PHE A 317 -8.06 -26.85 -14.25
C PHE A 317 -8.65 -25.44 -14.31
N ASP A 318 -8.17 -24.57 -13.45
CA ASP A 318 -8.54 -23.16 -13.35
C ASP A 318 -7.27 -22.31 -13.47
N ALA A 319 -7.30 -21.30 -14.35
CA ALA A 319 -6.14 -20.46 -14.65
C ALA A 319 -6.51 -18.98 -14.51
N GLU A 320 -5.91 -18.32 -13.54
CA GLU A 320 -6.15 -16.94 -13.23
C GLU A 320 -4.91 -16.08 -13.48
N ARG A 321 -5.13 -14.84 -13.89
CA ARG A 321 -4.03 -13.88 -14.03
C ARG A 321 -3.49 -13.51 -12.64
N THR A 322 -2.17 -13.52 -12.52
CA THR A 322 -1.49 -13.21 -11.25
C THR A 322 -1.75 -11.80 -10.74
N ASP A 323 -1.90 -10.82 -11.64
CA ASP A 323 -2.23 -9.44 -11.29
C ASP A 323 -3.68 -9.31 -10.76
N GLN A 324 -4.64 -10.09 -11.32
CA GLN A 324 -6.01 -10.15 -10.82
C GLN A 324 -6.07 -10.87 -9.48
N LEU A 325 -5.42 -12.03 -9.37
CA LEU A 325 -5.32 -12.79 -8.11
C LEU A 325 -4.74 -11.92 -6.98
N LEU A 326 -3.68 -11.18 -7.26
CA LEU A 326 -3.08 -10.26 -6.29
C LEU A 326 -4.03 -9.10 -5.96
N ALA A 327 -4.75 -8.57 -6.97
CA ALA A 327 -5.75 -7.52 -6.77
C ALA A 327 -6.90 -8.01 -5.87
N ASP A 328 -7.40 -9.22 -6.07
CA ASP A 328 -8.47 -9.81 -5.28
C ASP A 328 -8.07 -10.01 -3.82
N PHE A 329 -6.84 -10.41 -3.57
CA PHE A 329 -6.29 -10.44 -2.21
C PHE A 329 -6.23 -9.06 -1.55
N LEU A 330 -6.04 -8.00 -2.33
CA LEU A 330 -5.97 -6.62 -1.84
C LEU A 330 -7.34 -5.92 -1.78
N VAL A 331 -8.39 -6.49 -2.40
CA VAL A 331 -9.75 -5.89 -2.42
C VAL A 331 -10.23 -5.57 -1.02
N VAL A 332 -10.11 -6.52 -0.09
CA VAL A 332 -10.56 -6.32 1.29
C VAL A 332 -9.78 -5.19 1.97
N GLN A 333 -8.46 -5.21 1.85
CA GLN A 333 -7.59 -4.18 2.41
C GLN A 333 -7.87 -2.81 1.79
N ASN A 334 -7.98 -2.73 0.46
CA ASN A 334 -8.25 -1.50 -0.26
C ASN A 334 -9.66 -0.95 0.06
N THR A 335 -10.65 -1.81 0.31
CA THR A 335 -11.99 -1.40 0.73
C THR A 335 -11.96 -0.72 2.10
N TYR A 336 -11.22 -1.28 3.07
CA TYR A 336 -11.00 -0.61 4.35
C TYR A 336 -10.30 0.73 4.19
N LEU A 337 -9.24 0.78 3.38
CA LEU A 337 -8.51 2.02 3.11
C LEU A 337 -9.40 3.07 2.43
N ALA A 338 -10.21 2.67 1.46
CA ALA A 338 -11.18 3.55 0.82
C ALA A 338 -12.23 4.10 1.80
N THR A 339 -12.69 3.27 2.74
CA THR A 339 -13.61 3.69 3.81
C THR A 339 -12.96 4.73 4.73
N PHE A 340 -11.72 4.50 5.15
CA PHE A 340 -10.97 5.49 5.94
C PHE A 340 -10.70 6.78 5.16
N GLN A 341 -10.44 6.68 3.85
CA GLN A 341 -10.26 7.84 2.99
C GLN A 341 -11.55 8.66 2.87
N LEU A 342 -12.70 7.99 2.76
CA LEU A 342 -14.01 8.62 2.74
C LEU A 342 -14.31 9.31 4.08
N LEU A 343 -14.02 8.64 5.22
CA LEU A 343 -14.13 9.23 6.55
C LEU A 343 -13.21 10.45 6.71
N GLY A 344 -11.97 10.36 6.23
CA GLY A 344 -11.02 11.48 6.19
C GLY A 344 -11.55 12.64 5.35
N GLY A 345 -12.15 12.35 4.19
CA GLY A 345 -12.82 13.33 3.32
C GLY A 345 -14.02 14.01 4.00
N LEU A 346 -14.86 13.23 4.69
CA LEU A 346 -15.96 13.77 5.51
C LEU A 346 -15.42 14.63 6.65
N GLY A 347 -14.35 14.21 7.33
CA GLY A 347 -13.68 15.01 8.36
C GLY A 347 -13.16 16.34 7.82
N LEU A 348 -12.58 16.35 6.61
CA LEU A 348 -12.17 17.57 5.92
C LEU A 348 -13.38 18.46 5.60
N LEU A 349 -14.47 17.89 5.12
CA LEU A 349 -15.69 18.63 4.78
C LEU A 349 -16.31 19.26 6.02
N LEU A 350 -16.43 18.52 7.12
CA LEU A 350 -16.89 19.04 8.40
C LEU A 350 -15.92 20.09 8.96
N GLY A 351 -14.61 19.84 8.83
CA GLY A 351 -13.57 20.79 9.22
C GLY A 351 -13.65 22.11 8.43
N THR A 352 -13.91 22.06 7.12
CA THR A 352 -14.06 23.25 6.29
C THR A 352 -15.35 24.01 6.60
N ILE A 353 -16.45 23.32 6.91
CA ILE A 353 -17.70 23.95 7.39
C ILE A 353 -17.46 24.60 8.75
N GLY A 354 -16.83 23.90 9.69
CA GLY A 354 -16.45 24.46 10.99
C GLY A 354 -15.54 25.69 10.84
N LEU A 355 -14.53 25.62 9.99
CA LEU A 355 -13.68 26.74 9.64
C LEU A 355 -14.50 27.91 9.08
N THR A 356 -15.43 27.65 8.16
CA THR A 356 -16.32 28.66 7.57
C THR A 356 -17.14 29.37 8.64
N VAL A 357 -17.74 28.62 9.57
CA VAL A 357 -18.52 29.20 10.69
C VAL A 357 -17.63 30.08 11.60
N VAL A 358 -16.44 29.58 11.95
CA VAL A 358 -15.46 30.34 12.76
C VAL A 358 -15.02 31.61 12.03
N LEU A 359 -14.82 31.56 10.71
CA LEU A 359 -14.45 32.72 9.90
C LEU A 359 -15.58 33.75 9.80
N ILE A 360 -16.81 33.30 9.58
CA ILE A 360 -17.99 34.20 9.59
C ILE A 360 -18.09 34.89 10.94
N ARG A 361 -18.03 34.16 12.04
CA ARG A 361 -18.04 34.71 13.39
C ARG A 361 -16.92 35.74 13.60
N ASN A 362 -15.70 35.44 13.18
CA ASN A 362 -14.56 36.34 13.27
C ASN A 362 -14.78 37.64 12.50
N VAL A 363 -15.34 37.60 11.29
CA VAL A 363 -15.63 38.82 10.53
C VAL A 363 -16.76 39.62 11.19
N ILE A 364 -17.76 38.93 11.75
CA ILE A 364 -18.84 39.57 12.50
C ILE A 364 -18.28 40.26 13.78
N GLU A 365 -17.43 39.61 14.54
CA GLU A 365 -16.80 40.19 15.77
C GLU A 365 -15.92 41.41 15.41
N ARG A 366 -15.28 41.39 14.23
CA ARG A 366 -14.41 42.48 13.74
C ARG A 366 -15.12 43.49 12.84
N ARG A 367 -16.47 43.41 12.73
CA ARG A 367 -17.21 44.30 11.83
C ARG A 367 -17.00 45.79 12.13
N ALA A 368 -16.81 46.16 13.41
CA ALA A 368 -16.53 47.55 13.80
C ALA A 368 -15.12 48.01 13.34
N GLU A 369 -14.09 47.17 13.48
CA GLU A 369 -12.73 47.44 12.98
C GLU A 369 -12.72 47.57 11.46
N LEU A 370 -13.40 46.63 10.76
CA LEU A 370 -13.53 46.64 9.31
C LEU A 370 -14.33 47.85 8.80
N ALA A 371 -15.33 48.29 9.56
CA ALA A 371 -16.10 49.51 9.30
C ALA A 371 -15.23 50.76 9.41
N THR A 372 -14.41 50.87 10.47
CA THR A 372 -13.46 51.99 10.62
C THR A 372 -12.42 52.00 9.51
N LEU A 373 -11.84 50.86 9.13
CA LEU A 373 -10.91 50.78 8.01
C LEU A 373 -11.60 51.22 6.69
N ARG A 374 -12.88 50.90 6.49
CA ARG A 374 -13.65 51.40 5.34
C ARG A 374 -13.90 52.89 5.42
N ALA A 375 -14.16 53.44 6.58
CA ALA A 375 -14.28 54.87 6.76
C ALA A 375 -12.97 55.61 6.43
N PHE A 376 -11.83 54.99 6.69
CA PHE A 376 -10.49 55.45 6.25
C PHE A 376 -10.23 55.25 4.73
N GLY A 377 -11.19 54.74 3.94
CA GLY A 377 -11.12 54.68 2.50
C GLY A 377 -10.59 53.32 1.93
N PHE A 378 -10.41 52.31 2.75
CA PHE A 378 -10.02 50.99 2.28
C PHE A 378 -11.12 50.34 1.42
N ARG A 379 -10.78 49.85 0.23
CA ARG A 379 -11.70 49.16 -0.68
C ARG A 379 -12.07 47.77 -0.14
N ARG A 380 -13.31 47.31 -0.39
CA ARG A 380 -13.79 45.95 0.00
C ARG A 380 -12.83 44.84 -0.42
N ASN A 381 -12.29 44.95 -1.64
CA ASN A 381 -11.37 43.95 -2.20
C ASN A 381 -10.04 43.84 -1.42
N VAL A 382 -9.58 44.93 -0.81
CA VAL A 382 -8.35 44.94 0.01
C VAL A 382 -8.60 44.20 1.33
N LEU A 383 -9.73 44.44 1.96
CA LEU A 383 -10.13 43.74 3.19
C LEU A 383 -10.37 42.26 2.93
N ALA A 384 -11.05 41.90 1.82
CA ALA A 384 -11.24 40.52 1.41
C ALA A 384 -9.90 39.80 1.21
N ARG A 385 -8.96 40.43 0.49
CA ARG A 385 -7.61 39.87 0.28
C ARG A 385 -6.85 39.67 1.59
N MET A 386 -6.99 40.59 2.52
CA MET A 386 -6.33 40.50 3.84
C MET A 386 -6.81 39.24 4.60
N VAL A 387 -8.14 39.04 4.69
CA VAL A 387 -8.71 37.86 5.37
C VAL A 387 -8.39 36.57 4.63
N LEU A 388 -8.44 36.57 3.28
CA LEU A 388 -8.10 35.41 2.48
C LEU A 388 -6.61 35.03 2.62
N THR A 389 -5.72 36.02 2.73
CA THR A 389 -4.28 35.77 2.93
C THR A 389 -4.02 35.15 4.32
N GLU A 390 -4.73 35.61 5.36
CA GLU A 390 -4.68 35.01 6.70
C GLU A 390 -5.12 33.53 6.66
N ASN A 391 -6.25 33.26 6.01
CA ASN A 391 -6.78 31.91 5.90
C ASN A 391 -5.90 31.00 5.04
N ALA A 392 -5.36 31.52 3.93
CA ALA A 392 -4.38 30.79 3.09
C ALA A 392 -3.14 30.38 3.90
N PHE A 393 -2.66 31.31 4.76
CA PHE A 393 -1.52 31.01 5.64
C PHE A 393 -1.85 29.88 6.63
N LEU A 394 -3.00 29.93 7.31
CA LEU A 394 -3.43 28.90 8.24
C LEU A 394 -3.64 27.54 7.57
N LEU A 395 -4.26 27.53 6.36
CA LEU A 395 -4.44 26.33 5.55
C LEU A 395 -3.10 25.73 5.13
N MET A 396 -2.19 26.57 4.60
CA MET A 396 -0.86 26.13 4.18
C MET A 396 -0.08 25.53 5.37
N LEU A 397 -0.15 26.18 6.52
CA LEU A 397 0.54 25.69 7.71
C LEU A 397 -0.06 24.36 8.21
N GLY A 398 -1.39 24.26 8.27
CA GLY A 398 -2.07 23.02 8.65
C GLY A 398 -1.76 21.86 7.72
N THR A 399 -1.85 22.08 6.41
CA THR A 399 -1.50 21.05 5.41
C THR A 399 -0.03 20.65 5.51
N THR A 400 0.88 21.58 5.73
CA THR A 400 2.32 21.30 5.88
C THR A 400 2.59 20.46 7.14
N ILE A 401 2.06 20.86 8.30
CA ILE A 401 2.23 20.11 9.54
C ILE A 401 1.64 18.70 9.42
N GLY A 402 0.43 18.57 8.88
CA GLY A 402 -0.24 17.28 8.69
C GLY A 402 0.53 16.37 7.74
N SER A 403 0.95 16.89 6.59
CA SER A 403 1.70 16.13 5.59
C SER A 403 3.09 15.71 6.09
N MET A 404 3.82 16.59 6.77
CA MET A 404 5.11 16.24 7.36
C MET A 404 4.97 15.18 8.44
N SER A 405 3.94 15.27 9.29
CA SER A 405 3.67 14.27 10.31
C SER A 405 3.31 12.90 9.69
N ALA A 406 2.55 12.90 8.58
CA ALA A 406 2.23 11.69 7.83
C ALA A 406 3.48 11.07 7.19
N LEU A 407 4.33 11.88 6.54
CA LEU A 407 5.59 11.43 5.95
C LEU A 407 6.54 10.84 7.01
N MET A 408 6.61 11.44 8.20
CA MET A 408 7.40 10.90 9.31
C MET A 408 6.82 9.58 9.84
N ALA A 409 5.49 9.44 9.87
CA ALA A 409 4.84 8.19 10.25
C ALA A 409 5.14 7.05 9.26
N ILE A 410 5.30 7.38 7.97
CA ILE A 410 5.57 6.43 6.89
C ILE A 410 7.09 6.20 6.71
N ALA A 411 7.94 7.10 7.22
CA ALA A 411 9.39 7.07 7.04
C ALA A 411 10.06 5.71 7.32
N PRO A 412 9.66 4.91 8.34
CA PRO A 412 10.25 3.59 8.56
C PRO A 412 10.08 2.62 7.39
N ARG A 413 9.06 2.83 6.52
CA ARG A 413 8.82 2.02 5.32
C ARG A 413 9.78 2.31 4.18
N PHE A 414 10.34 3.53 4.12
CA PHE A 414 11.34 3.87 3.10
C PHE A 414 12.66 3.11 3.27
N ALA A 415 12.89 2.53 4.46
CA ALA A 415 14.06 1.69 4.71
C ALA A 415 13.92 0.28 4.13
N GLY A 416 12.72 -0.11 3.66
CA GLY A 416 12.45 -1.36 2.97
C GLY A 416 12.65 -1.22 1.45
N VAL A 417 13.10 -2.28 0.81
CA VAL A 417 13.29 -2.34 -0.65
C VAL A 417 11.94 -2.30 -1.35
N GLY A 418 11.77 -1.40 -2.34
CA GLY A 418 10.64 -1.43 -3.28
C GLY A 418 9.40 -0.62 -2.90
N PHE A 419 9.52 0.41 -2.05
CA PHE A 419 8.39 1.28 -1.72
C PHE A 419 8.33 2.51 -2.63
N ASP A 420 7.45 2.48 -3.62
CA ASP A 420 7.15 3.61 -4.48
C ASP A 420 5.94 4.39 -3.96
N LEU A 421 6.18 5.66 -3.60
CA LEU A 421 5.10 6.57 -3.23
C LEU A 421 4.41 7.11 -4.49
N PRO A 422 3.07 7.09 -4.54
CA PRO A 422 2.33 7.71 -5.63
C PRO A 422 2.35 9.24 -5.50
N TRP A 423 3.49 9.87 -5.74
CA TRP A 423 3.72 11.32 -5.59
C TRP A 423 2.69 12.17 -6.32
N ASN A 424 2.25 11.73 -7.51
CA ASN A 424 1.26 12.43 -8.30
C ASN A 424 -0.12 12.44 -7.60
N SER A 425 -0.55 11.31 -7.05
CA SER A 425 -1.82 11.19 -6.32
C SER A 425 -1.78 11.98 -5.02
N LEU A 426 -0.69 11.87 -4.26
CA LEU A 426 -0.50 12.64 -3.02
C LEU A 426 -0.48 14.14 -3.28
N GLY A 427 0.24 14.59 -4.31
CA GLY A 427 0.27 16.00 -4.71
C GLY A 427 -1.11 16.53 -5.11
N LEU A 428 -1.85 15.75 -5.90
CA LEU A 428 -3.20 16.11 -6.34
C LEU A 428 -4.16 16.22 -5.15
N ILE A 429 -4.11 15.30 -4.20
CA ILE A 429 -4.94 15.31 -3.00
C ILE A 429 -4.63 16.54 -2.14
N LEU A 430 -3.34 16.86 -1.91
CA LEU A 430 -2.95 18.04 -1.14
C LEU A 430 -3.42 19.35 -1.79
N VAL A 431 -3.29 19.44 -3.12
CA VAL A 431 -3.82 20.58 -3.88
C VAL A 431 -5.34 20.66 -3.75
N ALA A 432 -6.06 19.54 -3.83
CA ALA A 432 -7.51 19.51 -3.65
C ALA A 432 -7.92 20.00 -2.26
N VAL A 433 -7.25 19.54 -1.19
CA VAL A 433 -7.48 20.01 0.20
C VAL A 433 -7.30 21.53 0.29
N PHE A 434 -6.22 22.05 -0.28
CA PHE A 434 -5.94 23.49 -0.26
C PHE A 434 -6.98 24.29 -1.05
N VAL A 435 -7.36 23.83 -2.23
CA VAL A 435 -8.38 24.50 -3.09
C VAL A 435 -9.73 24.51 -2.40
N VAL A 436 -10.20 23.38 -1.85
CA VAL A 436 -11.48 23.31 -1.11
C VAL A 436 -11.46 24.26 0.09
N GLY A 437 -10.38 24.30 0.86
CA GLY A 437 -10.23 25.23 1.98
C GLY A 437 -10.25 26.71 1.53
N MET A 438 -9.61 27.04 0.41
CA MET A 438 -9.62 28.41 -0.15
C MET A 438 -10.98 28.81 -0.69
N VAL A 439 -11.69 27.91 -1.37
CA VAL A 439 -13.06 28.17 -1.86
C VAL A 439 -14.02 28.41 -0.68
N SER A 440 -13.98 27.55 0.33
CA SER A 440 -14.77 27.72 1.57
C SER A 440 -14.48 29.04 2.25
N SER A 441 -13.20 29.42 2.34
CA SER A 441 -12.75 30.69 2.89
C SER A 441 -13.26 31.89 2.07
N ALA A 442 -13.21 31.81 0.73
CA ALA A 442 -13.71 32.87 -0.16
C ALA A 442 -15.22 33.05 -0.02
N LEU A 443 -15.98 31.97 0.07
CA LEU A 443 -17.43 32.00 0.29
C LEU A 443 -17.79 32.64 1.64
N ALA A 444 -17.06 32.27 2.70
CA ALA A 444 -17.23 32.87 4.04
C ALA A 444 -16.98 34.37 4.04
N VAL A 445 -15.88 34.81 3.41
CA VAL A 445 -15.54 36.24 3.30
C VAL A 445 -16.54 36.99 2.45
N ALA A 446 -16.99 36.42 1.34
CA ALA A 446 -18.02 37.03 0.49
C ALA A 446 -19.33 37.25 1.26
N GLY A 447 -19.81 36.21 1.97
CA GLY A 447 -21.00 36.30 2.81
C GLY A 447 -20.88 37.39 3.90
N ALA A 448 -19.75 37.45 4.57
CA ALA A 448 -19.52 38.38 5.67
C ALA A 448 -19.36 39.85 5.25
N LEU A 449 -18.81 40.11 4.04
CA LEU A 449 -18.63 41.48 3.53
C LEU A 449 -19.90 42.09 2.91
N HIS A 450 -20.96 41.29 2.71
CA HIS A 450 -22.27 41.79 2.22
C HIS A 450 -23.16 42.39 3.32
N VAL A 451 -22.80 42.25 4.59
CA VAL A 451 -23.55 42.85 5.72
C VAL A 451 -23.52 44.38 5.61
N PRO A 452 -24.68 45.08 5.66
CA PRO A 452 -24.75 46.54 5.56
C PRO A 452 -24.07 47.20 6.76
N LEU A 453 -23.28 48.23 6.52
CA LEU A 453 -22.44 48.90 7.51
C LEU A 453 -23.19 49.94 8.37
N LEU A 454 -24.28 50.48 7.88
CA LEU A 454 -25.05 51.56 8.51
C LEU A 454 -25.61 51.21 9.92
N PRO A 455 -26.16 50.00 10.17
CA PRO A 455 -26.63 49.61 11.48
C PRO A 455 -25.49 49.49 12.50
N VAL A 456 -24.29 49.06 12.04
CA VAL A 456 -23.13 48.82 12.91
C VAL A 456 -22.49 50.11 13.43
N LEU A 457 -22.50 51.17 12.62
CA LEU A 457 -21.99 52.50 13.03
C LEU A 457 -22.94 53.26 13.94
N LYS A 458 -24.26 52.95 13.92
CA LYS A 458 -25.25 53.54 14.80
C LYS A 458 -25.35 52.91 16.20
N GLY A 459 -24.65 51.79 16.44
CA GLY A 459 -24.71 51.11 17.74
C GLY A 459 -26.05 50.42 18.03
N GLU A 460 -26.91 50.24 17.00
CA GLU A 460 -28.12 49.43 17.13
C GLU A 460 -27.72 47.94 17.05
N GLN A 461 -27.84 47.26 18.21
CA GLN A 461 -27.64 45.81 18.38
C GLN A 461 -28.82 45.04 17.79
#